data_db6eb37ac1c88debda4bbae48de184ed
#
_entry.id   db6eb37ac1c88debda4bbae48de184ed
#
_cell.length_a   1.000
_cell.length_b   1.000
_cell.length_c   1.000
_cell.angle_alpha   90.00
_cell.angle_beta   90.00
_cell.angle_gamma   90.00
#
_symmetry.space_group_name_H-M   'P 1'
#
loop_
_entity.id
_entity.type
_entity.pdbx_description
1 polymer ?
#
loop_
_entity_poly.entity_id
_entity_poly.type
_entity_poly.pdbx_seq_one_letter_code
_entity_poly.pdbx_strand_id
1 'polypeptide(L)'
;RGRYNEDTDLSLNILKAGWCTVQFNAFLQEKINTQVIKGGNTEAFYSEEGTMPKSKMQVKLHPDVSKIAFRFGRWHHYVDYSKFKKENRLLLKEDVKIKKGINNYGLKLKKY
;
A
#
# COMPACT_ATOMS: atom_id res chain seq x y z
N ARG A 1 -6.25 -11.30 11.70
CA ARG A 1 -5.95 -9.93 11.27
C ARG A 1 -5.13 -9.22 12.33
N GLY A 2 -4.16 -8.46 11.88
CA GLY A 2 -3.28 -7.72 12.77
C GLY A 2 -3.93 -6.46 13.36
N ARG A 3 -3.38 -5.99 14.48
CA ARG A 3 -3.81 -4.76 15.17
C ARG A 3 -3.39 -3.48 14.40
N TYR A 4 -2.37 -3.60 13.53
CA TYR A 4 -1.75 -2.50 12.80
C TYR A 4 -1.65 -2.80 11.31
N ASN A 5 -1.46 -1.79 10.48
CA ASN A 5 -1.21 -1.90 9.02
C ASN A 5 -2.31 -2.69 8.28
N GLU A 6 -3.56 -2.50 8.68
CA GLU A 6 -4.71 -3.18 8.07
C GLU A 6 -4.82 -2.90 6.56
N ASP A 7 -4.42 -1.73 6.12
CA ASP A 7 -4.35 -1.30 4.73
C ASP A 7 -3.32 -2.11 3.93
N THR A 8 -2.11 -2.28 4.49
CA THR A 8 -1.03 -3.05 3.87
C THR A 8 -1.36 -4.55 3.91
N ASP A 9 -1.89 -5.06 5.02
CA ASP A 9 -2.32 -6.46 5.15
C ASP A 9 -3.41 -6.80 4.14
N LEU A 10 -4.44 -5.97 4.02
CA LEU A 10 -5.51 -6.15 3.04
C LEU A 10 -4.97 -6.15 1.61
N SER A 11 -4.13 -5.17 1.26
CA SER A 11 -3.54 -5.05 -0.07
C SER A 11 -2.70 -6.27 -0.43
N LEU A 12 -1.89 -6.79 0.49
CA LEU A 12 -1.07 -7.98 0.26
C LEU A 12 -1.92 -9.24 0.10
N ASN A 13 -3.00 -9.40 0.88
CA ASN A 13 -3.92 -10.53 0.72
C ASN A 13 -4.62 -10.51 -0.64
N ILE A 14 -5.04 -9.33 -1.12
CA ILE A 14 -5.60 -9.14 -2.46
C ILE A 14 -4.60 -9.55 -3.54
N LEU A 15 -3.35 -9.07 -3.44
CA LEU A 15 -2.29 -9.40 -4.39
C LEU A 15 -1.92 -10.89 -4.38
N LYS A 16 -1.85 -11.53 -3.20
CA LYS A 16 -1.60 -12.97 -3.06
C LYS A 16 -2.73 -13.82 -3.62
N ALA A 17 -3.97 -13.33 -3.55
CA ALA A 17 -5.13 -13.98 -4.16
C ALA A 17 -5.19 -13.83 -5.70
N GLY A 18 -4.21 -13.15 -6.30
CA GLY A 18 -4.15 -12.97 -7.74
C GLY A 18 -4.87 -11.73 -8.27
N TRP A 19 -5.41 -10.89 -7.40
CA TRP A 19 -6.06 -9.64 -7.76
C TRP A 19 -5.06 -8.48 -7.83
N CYS A 20 -5.51 -7.29 -8.21
CA CYS A 20 -4.71 -6.08 -8.22
C CYS A 20 -5.26 -5.04 -7.25
N THR A 21 -4.41 -4.11 -6.86
CA THR A 21 -4.80 -2.86 -6.19
C THR A 21 -4.64 -1.71 -7.16
N VAL A 22 -5.55 -0.73 -7.11
CA VAL A 22 -5.56 0.42 -8.01
C VAL A 22 -5.48 1.70 -7.18
N GLN A 23 -4.54 2.57 -7.54
CA GLN A 23 -4.45 3.90 -6.98
C GLN A 23 -4.85 4.92 -8.04
N PHE A 24 -5.84 5.75 -7.73
CA PHE A 24 -6.26 6.85 -8.60
C PHE A 24 -5.45 8.10 -8.27
N ASN A 25 -4.57 8.49 -9.17
CA ASN A 25 -3.73 9.68 -9.01
C ASN A 25 -4.34 10.94 -9.65
N ALA A 26 -5.51 10.83 -10.27
CA ALA A 26 -6.20 11.95 -10.90
C ALA A 26 -6.76 12.96 -9.88
N PHE A 27 -7.06 12.50 -8.68
CA PHE A 27 -7.57 13.29 -7.57
C PHE A 27 -6.60 13.14 -6.41
N LEU A 28 -5.66 14.08 -6.30
CA LEU A 28 -4.70 14.11 -5.21
C LEU A 28 -5.36 14.76 -3.99
N GLN A 29 -5.41 14.04 -2.90
CA GLN A 29 -5.76 14.59 -1.60
C GLN A 29 -4.46 14.93 -0.87
N GLU A 30 -4.29 16.19 -0.50
CA GLU A 30 -3.20 16.58 0.39
C GLU A 30 -3.46 15.96 1.77
N LYS A 31 -2.49 15.23 2.26
CA LYS A 31 -2.54 14.59 3.57
C LYS A 31 -1.43 15.14 4.46
N ILE A 32 -1.82 15.64 5.61
CA ILE A 32 -0.86 16.04 6.64
C ILE A 32 -0.04 14.82 7.08
N ASN A 33 1.25 15.03 7.31
CA ASN A 33 2.15 13.95 7.74
C ASN A 33 1.61 13.23 8.98
N THR A 34 1.64 11.92 8.93
CA THR A 34 1.26 11.05 10.06
C THR A 34 2.11 11.43 11.29
N GLN A 35 1.50 11.49 12.46
CA GLN A 35 2.11 11.88 13.74
C GLN A 35 2.28 13.40 13.97
N VAL A 36 1.78 14.26 13.10
CA VAL A 36 1.79 15.72 13.30
C VAL A 36 0.44 16.21 13.86
N ILE A 37 -0.65 15.52 13.58
CA ILE A 37 -1.99 15.89 14.06
C ILE A 37 -2.18 15.31 15.47
N LYS A 38 -2.54 16.15 16.44
CA LYS A 38 -2.96 15.73 17.77
C LYS A 38 -4.32 15.01 17.69
N GLY A 39 -4.42 13.86 18.36
CA GLY A 39 -5.63 13.05 18.42
C GLY A 39 -5.62 11.82 17.51
N GLY A 40 -6.65 11.00 17.62
CA GLY A 40 -6.74 9.71 16.96
C GLY A 40 -5.84 8.65 17.60
N ASN A 41 -5.57 7.57 16.86
CA ASN A 41 -4.77 6.44 17.37
C ASN A 41 -3.27 6.77 17.52
N THR A 42 -2.82 7.96 17.12
CA THR A 42 -1.40 8.30 17.09
C THR A 42 -0.78 8.37 18.47
N GLU A 43 -1.44 9.00 19.44
CA GLU A 43 -0.91 9.14 20.79
C GLU A 43 -0.95 7.82 21.56
N ALA A 44 -2.05 7.06 21.45
CA ALA A 44 -2.21 5.80 22.17
C ALA A 44 -1.30 4.66 21.69
N PHE A 45 -0.94 4.66 20.38
CA PHE A 45 -0.21 3.55 19.78
C PHE A 45 1.29 3.82 19.56
N TYR A 46 1.70 5.07 19.45
CA TYR A 46 3.08 5.40 19.09
C TYR A 46 3.91 5.98 20.22
N SER A 47 3.30 6.52 21.26
CA SER A 47 4.01 7.10 22.40
C SER A 47 4.70 6.06 23.28
N GLU A 48 4.05 4.90 23.47
CA GLU A 48 4.55 3.86 24.38
C GLU A 48 5.28 2.72 23.67
N GLU A 49 4.77 2.25 22.53
CA GLU A 49 5.27 1.04 21.86
C GLU A 49 6.20 1.33 20.67
N GLY A 50 6.24 2.55 20.14
CA GLY A 50 7.02 2.92 18.96
C GLY A 50 6.57 2.21 17.68
N THR A 51 7.47 2.11 16.70
CA THR A 51 7.16 1.50 15.39
C THR A 51 7.50 0.02 15.28
N MET A 52 8.22 -0.55 16.24
CA MET A 52 8.72 -1.93 16.20
C MET A 52 7.60 -2.98 16.26
N PRO A 53 6.60 -2.91 17.16
CA PRO A 53 5.51 -3.89 17.23
C PRO A 53 4.72 -3.94 15.92
N LYS A 54 4.44 -2.78 15.33
CA LYS A 54 3.79 -2.62 14.04
C LYS A 54 4.57 -3.32 12.93
N SER A 55 5.88 -3.14 12.89
CA SER A 55 6.76 -3.74 11.89
C SER A 55 6.88 -5.26 12.07
N LYS A 56 7.04 -5.74 13.30
CA LYS A 56 7.06 -7.17 13.63
C LYS A 56 5.78 -7.88 13.24
N MET A 57 4.64 -7.27 13.50
CA MET A 57 3.34 -7.85 13.15
C MET A 57 3.20 -8.02 11.63
N GLN A 58 3.58 -7.02 10.84
CA GLN A 58 3.52 -7.09 9.39
C GLN A 58 4.40 -8.22 8.83
N VAL A 59 5.61 -8.37 9.39
CA VAL A 59 6.51 -9.47 8.99
C VAL A 59 5.96 -10.83 9.42
N LYS A 60 5.32 -10.93 10.58
CA LYS A 60 4.68 -12.16 11.05
C LYS A 60 3.52 -12.60 10.12
N LEU A 61 2.72 -11.65 9.63
CA LEU A 61 1.60 -11.94 8.73
C LEU A 61 2.04 -12.26 7.29
N HIS A 62 3.12 -11.63 6.84
CA HIS A 62 3.62 -11.76 5.46
C HIS A 62 5.14 -11.98 5.40
N PRO A 63 5.66 -13.08 5.97
CA PRO A 63 7.10 -13.34 6.06
C PRO A 63 7.75 -13.58 4.69
N ASP A 64 6.97 -13.98 3.71
CA ASP A 64 7.40 -14.26 2.33
C ASP A 64 7.74 -12.99 1.52
N VAL A 65 7.17 -11.85 1.89
CA VAL A 65 7.33 -10.57 1.17
C VAL A 65 7.71 -9.39 2.06
N SER A 66 7.74 -9.57 3.38
CA SER A 66 8.00 -8.48 4.33
C SER A 66 9.23 -8.76 5.18
N LYS A 67 9.98 -7.73 5.48
CA LYS A 67 11.13 -7.77 6.41
C LYS A 67 11.18 -6.50 7.26
N ILE A 68 11.87 -6.56 8.40
CA ILE A 68 12.16 -5.39 9.22
C ILE A 68 13.38 -4.68 8.65
N ALA A 69 13.31 -3.36 8.54
CA ALA A 69 14.41 -2.51 8.10
C ALA A 69 14.50 -1.26 8.98
N PHE A 70 15.71 -0.85 9.32
CA PHE A 70 15.97 0.42 9.99
C PHE A 70 16.21 1.50 8.93
N ARG A 71 15.32 2.51 8.87
CA ARG A 71 15.40 3.62 7.91
C ARG A 71 14.88 4.90 8.55
N PHE A 72 15.46 6.03 8.20
CA PHE A 72 15.00 7.35 8.68
C PHE A 72 14.95 7.45 10.21
N GLY A 73 15.96 6.86 10.89
CA GLY A 73 16.07 6.91 12.34
C GLY A 73 15.09 6.02 13.13
N ARG A 74 14.32 5.13 12.45
CA ARG A 74 13.35 4.25 13.10
C ARG A 74 13.17 2.91 12.39
N TRP A 75 12.57 1.96 13.08
CA TRP A 75 12.25 0.65 12.51
C TRP A 75 11.00 0.72 11.64
N HIS A 76 11.08 0.11 10.46
CA HIS A 76 9.99 0.00 9.48
C HIS A 76 9.83 -1.46 9.06
N HIS A 77 8.62 -1.81 8.63
CA HIS A 77 8.44 -2.95 7.76
C HIS A 77 8.76 -2.52 6.33
N TYR A 78 9.45 -3.36 5.61
CA TYR A 78 9.70 -3.24 4.18
C TYR A 78 8.96 -4.35 3.47
N VAL A 79 8.19 -4.05 2.44
CA VAL A 79 7.48 -5.01 1.61
C VAL A 79 8.12 -5.07 0.23
N ASP A 80 8.48 -6.27 -0.19
CA ASP A 80 8.96 -6.54 -1.54
C ASP A 80 7.79 -6.90 -2.46
N TYR A 81 7.38 -5.95 -3.27
CA TYR A 81 6.31 -6.13 -4.26
C TYR A 81 6.79 -6.74 -5.58
N SER A 82 8.10 -7.05 -5.74
CA SER A 82 8.66 -7.58 -6.99
C SER A 82 8.01 -8.89 -7.41
N LYS A 83 7.61 -9.72 -6.46
CA LYS A 83 6.91 -10.99 -6.70
C LYS A 83 5.57 -10.84 -7.41
N PHE A 84 4.93 -9.67 -7.26
CA PHE A 84 3.62 -9.37 -7.85
C PHE A 84 3.71 -8.68 -9.21
N LYS A 85 4.92 -8.23 -9.62
CA LYS A 85 5.13 -7.52 -10.88
C LYS A 85 5.24 -8.42 -12.12
N LYS A 86 5.58 -9.69 -11.92
CA LYS A 86 5.92 -10.63 -13.01
C LYS A 86 4.73 -11.11 -13.85
N GLU A 87 3.53 -10.87 -13.37
CA GLU A 87 2.32 -11.26 -14.06
C GLU A 87 1.56 -9.97 -14.35
N ASN A 88 1.33 -9.63 -15.60
CA ASN A 88 0.52 -8.48 -16.02
C ASN A 88 -0.92 -8.60 -15.48
N ARG A 89 -1.08 -8.39 -14.18
CA ARG A 89 -2.34 -8.61 -13.44
C ARG A 89 -3.28 -7.41 -13.45
N LEU A 90 -3.36 -6.69 -14.54
CA LEU A 90 -4.51 -5.84 -14.79
C LEU A 90 -5.65 -6.78 -15.20
N LEU A 91 -6.55 -7.08 -14.27
CA LEU A 91 -7.81 -7.76 -14.57
C LEU A 91 -8.71 -6.81 -15.34
N LEU A 92 -8.46 -6.71 -16.64
CA LEU A 92 -9.40 -6.08 -17.56
C LEU A 92 -10.46 -7.12 -17.90
N LYS A 93 -11.73 -6.70 -17.91
CA LYS A 93 -12.77 -7.48 -18.57
C LYS A 93 -12.36 -7.71 -20.01
N GLU A 94 -12.55 -8.92 -20.54
CA GLU A 94 -12.12 -9.31 -21.90
C GLU A 94 -12.68 -8.41 -23.00
N ASP A 95 -13.85 -7.82 -22.76
CA ASP A 95 -14.58 -6.94 -23.70
C ASP A 95 -14.24 -5.45 -23.56
N VAL A 96 -13.40 -5.06 -22.58
CA VAL A 96 -13.04 -3.66 -22.36
C VAL A 96 -11.98 -3.19 -23.35
N LYS A 97 -12.40 -2.42 -24.34
CA LYS A 97 -11.50 -1.68 -25.23
C LYS A 97 -11.08 -0.36 -24.60
N ILE A 98 -9.81 -0.24 -24.21
CA ILE A 98 -9.26 1.04 -23.74
C ILE A 98 -9.16 1.99 -24.92
N LYS A 99 -9.95 3.07 -24.92
CA LYS A 99 -9.88 4.12 -25.93
C LYS A 99 -8.51 4.82 -25.85
N LYS A 100 -7.80 4.87 -26.99
CA LYS A 100 -6.58 5.68 -27.11
C LYS A 100 -6.99 7.15 -27.17
N GLY A 101 -6.31 8.01 -26.43
CA GLY A 101 -6.55 9.44 -26.47
C GLY A 101 -6.79 10.05 -25.09
N ILE A 102 -7.36 11.25 -25.11
CA ILE A 102 -7.75 11.97 -23.89
C ILE A 102 -9.15 11.50 -23.51
N ASN A 103 -9.34 11.09 -22.26
CA ASN A 103 -10.67 10.72 -21.77
C ASN A 103 -11.53 12.00 -21.48
N ASN A 104 -12.79 11.81 -21.12
CA ASN A 104 -13.71 12.90 -20.80
C ASN A 104 -13.33 13.75 -19.57
N TYR A 105 -12.29 13.36 -18.83
CA TYR A 105 -11.70 14.13 -17.73
C TYR A 105 -10.40 14.86 -18.13
N GLY A 106 -10.03 14.87 -19.42
CA GLY A 106 -8.80 15.48 -19.89
C GLY A 106 -7.53 14.67 -19.63
N LEU A 107 -7.66 13.40 -19.20
CA LEU A 107 -6.54 12.54 -18.87
C LEU A 107 -6.11 11.68 -20.06
N LYS A 108 -4.81 11.58 -20.27
CA LYS A 108 -4.21 10.74 -21.30
C LYS A 108 -3.56 9.51 -20.68
N LEU A 109 -3.87 8.33 -21.20
CA LEU A 109 -3.19 7.10 -20.79
C LEU A 109 -1.72 7.16 -21.19
N LYS A 110 -0.82 7.07 -20.22
CA LYS A 110 0.61 6.86 -20.45
C LYS A 110 0.93 5.39 -20.18
N LYS A 111 1.55 4.71 -21.14
CA LYS A 111 2.24 3.45 -20.89
C LYS A 111 3.65 3.76 -20.41
N TYR A 112 4.05 3.15 -19.32
CA TYR A 112 5.42 3.14 -18.82
C TYR A 112 6.10 1.84 -19.24
#